data_9cc69e4b8d0ebcac6ee6a72751ad743b
#
_entry.id   9cc69e4b8d0ebcac6ee6a72751ad743b
#
_cell.length_a   1.000
_cell.length_b   1.000
_cell.length_c   1.000
_cell.angle_alpha   90.00
_cell.angle_beta   90.00
_cell.angle_gamma   90.00
#
_symmetry.space_group_name_H-M   'P 1'
#
loop_
_entity.id
_entity.type
_entity.pdbx_description
1 polymer ?
#
loop_
_entity_poly.entity_id
_entity_poly.type
_entity_poly.pdbx_seq_one_letter_code
_entity_poly.pdbx_strand_id
1 'polypeptide(L)'
;LPDIWCLKEIVYLGLVLITSLGLSLLFTPISSVLAKRYGFIDLPDPRKVHSRIMPRLGGLAMAVTLIISFLIHVSLSKEIFGFILGAIMICFVGILDDKFSLNPKLKYLLQVLPCASFIVTSGIYIRSLGDLLGFGELQLGAFSPFFTVFGMVGLMNAINLSDGLDGLAAGKCLIASCFLFVFAYFYGHYLYSILAIMVIGILMGFLRYNSYPARLFMGDSGSLLLGYTMAVITVALVQEGPRAMNIKPISMAIIFALSIADTLVVMGRRIIKKKSIFHPDRTHFHHRLLGLGFSHPTSVGVVYLITFFFGIIAWVFRGVMDWIQFYGAIALAISIYMGLKFLENRPAVKTDNCSCTTQVVQNYSSKAVSLVSLGILLSFLFFVVAFSSPSPKIGAFSLGIIVFFILLFPWNGRKDDISVAHACFYLAILFLNYILTISKLEIVLDITYWNFFSVAAWCWTAMLLISRRYRLISYPNTFEALTILVTFFYLTFVFFDACNASSSTRNHMILATLVSIPLYLILKIYLRRKNVLNKRLALIFIAVFIIISLKALKSIF
;
A
#
# COMPACT_ATOMS: atom_id res chain seq x y z
N LEU A 1 14.88 -12.95 21.87
CA LEU A 1 14.18 -11.89 21.14
C LEU A 1 14.23 -10.68 22.05
N PRO A 2 14.75 -9.51 21.61
CA PRO A 2 14.70 -8.30 22.42
C PRO A 2 13.24 -7.99 22.75
N ASP A 3 12.99 -7.43 23.94
CA ASP A 3 11.68 -7.00 24.40
C ASP A 3 11.04 -6.15 23.32
N ILE A 4 10.05 -6.73 22.66
CA ILE A 4 9.43 -6.14 21.47
C ILE A 4 8.71 -4.90 21.95
N TRP A 5 9.21 -3.76 21.53
CA TRP A 5 8.70 -2.40 21.55
C TRP A 5 7.58 -2.12 22.58
N CYS A 6 7.85 -1.25 23.51
CA CYS A 6 6.89 -0.82 24.52
C CYS A 6 5.62 -0.31 23.79
N LEU A 7 4.43 -0.52 24.39
CA LEU A 7 3.15 -0.03 23.87
C LEU A 7 3.19 1.46 23.48
N LYS A 8 4.05 2.26 24.13
CA LYS A 8 4.29 3.66 23.77
C LYS A 8 4.79 3.85 22.34
N GLU A 9 5.63 2.93 21.85
CA GLU A 9 6.20 3.01 20.50
C GLU A 9 5.17 2.66 19.44
N ILE A 10 4.32 1.67 19.68
CA ILE A 10 3.21 1.31 18.77
C ILE A 10 2.21 2.46 18.65
N VAL A 11 1.86 3.09 19.78
CA VAL A 11 0.99 4.27 19.80
C VAL A 11 1.64 5.42 19.04
N TYR A 12 2.95 5.60 19.21
CA TYR A 12 3.71 6.63 18.51
C TYR A 12 3.75 6.39 16.99
N LEU A 13 4.00 5.16 16.53
CA LEU A 13 3.92 4.81 15.10
C LEU A 13 2.52 5.05 14.53
N GLY A 14 1.47 4.76 15.30
CA GLY A 14 0.09 5.11 14.94
C GLY A 14 -0.12 6.62 14.79
N LEU A 15 0.46 7.43 15.69
CA LEU A 15 0.42 8.88 15.58
C LEU A 15 1.16 9.39 14.34
N VAL A 16 2.34 8.84 14.04
CA VAL A 16 3.11 9.15 12.82
C VAL A 16 2.30 8.85 11.56
N LEU A 17 1.63 7.71 11.51
CA LEU A 17 0.75 7.33 10.40
C LEU A 17 -0.38 8.34 10.21
N ILE A 18 -1.10 8.66 11.28
CA ILE A 18 -2.27 9.56 11.23
C ILE A 18 -1.86 10.98 10.84
N THR A 19 -0.77 11.49 11.38
CA THR A 19 -0.28 12.83 11.04
C THR A 19 0.18 12.92 9.60
N SER A 20 0.95 11.94 9.11
CA SER A 20 1.41 11.89 7.72
C SER A 20 0.25 11.74 6.74
N LEU A 21 -0.74 10.92 7.07
CA LEU A 21 -1.97 10.78 6.29
C LEU A 21 -2.75 12.09 6.25
N GLY A 22 -2.97 12.74 7.41
CA GLY A 22 -3.70 14.00 7.50
C GLY A 22 -3.03 15.13 6.72
N LEU A 23 -1.72 15.28 6.84
CA LEU A 23 -0.94 16.24 6.08
C LEU A 23 -1.00 15.95 4.56
N SER A 24 -0.90 14.69 4.15
CA SER A 24 -1.02 14.31 2.74
C SER A 24 -2.39 14.64 2.16
N LEU A 25 -3.47 14.37 2.90
CA LEU A 25 -4.83 14.72 2.51
C LEU A 25 -5.03 16.24 2.40
N LEU A 26 -4.33 17.02 3.22
CA LEU A 26 -4.36 18.49 3.20
C LEU A 26 -3.57 19.05 2.00
N PHE A 27 -2.32 18.63 1.81
CA PHE A 27 -1.43 19.22 0.80
C PHE A 27 -1.70 18.73 -0.62
N THR A 28 -2.23 17.53 -0.79
CA THR A 28 -2.52 16.99 -2.14
C THR A 28 -3.52 17.83 -2.94
N PRO A 29 -4.69 18.25 -2.42
CA PRO A 29 -5.57 19.14 -3.16
C PRO A 29 -4.98 20.53 -3.38
N ILE A 30 -4.18 21.04 -2.43
CA ILE A 30 -3.48 22.32 -2.59
C ILE A 30 -2.51 22.25 -3.77
N SER A 31 -1.72 21.17 -3.87
CA SER A 31 -0.81 20.98 -5.02
C SER A 31 -1.54 20.89 -6.36
N SER A 32 -2.76 20.34 -6.39
CA SER A 32 -3.60 20.29 -7.59
C SER A 32 -4.01 21.71 -8.05
N VAL A 33 -4.33 22.59 -7.10
CA VAL A 33 -4.66 23.99 -7.41
C VAL A 33 -3.42 24.73 -7.92
N LEU A 34 -2.27 24.57 -7.25
CA LEU A 34 -0.99 25.16 -7.66
C LEU A 34 -0.57 24.67 -9.05
N ALA A 35 -0.72 23.36 -9.33
CA ALA A 35 -0.40 22.78 -10.62
C ALA A 35 -1.17 23.45 -11.76
N LYS A 36 -2.47 23.69 -11.58
CA LYS A 36 -3.31 24.38 -12.55
C LYS A 36 -2.90 25.86 -12.71
N ARG A 37 -2.59 26.53 -11.59
CA ARG A 37 -2.21 27.96 -11.61
C ARG A 37 -0.88 28.21 -12.32
N TYR A 38 0.11 27.32 -12.10
CA TYR A 38 1.46 27.48 -12.66
C TYR A 38 1.71 26.67 -13.95
N GLY A 39 0.67 26.04 -14.50
CA GLY A 39 0.75 25.32 -15.77
C GLY A 39 1.51 23.99 -15.70
N PHE A 40 1.57 23.34 -14.54
CA PHE A 40 2.03 21.94 -14.41
C PHE A 40 0.88 21.00 -14.74
N ILE A 41 0.56 20.91 -16.03
CA ILE A 41 -0.57 20.12 -16.53
C ILE A 41 -0.09 19.11 -17.56
N ASP A 42 -0.70 17.94 -17.54
CA ASP A 42 -0.50 16.91 -18.54
C ASP A 42 -1.65 16.96 -19.55
N LEU A 43 -1.31 17.24 -20.81
CA LEU A 43 -2.30 17.34 -21.89
C LEU A 43 -2.62 15.95 -22.45
N PRO A 44 -3.87 15.71 -22.87
CA PRO A 44 -4.23 14.50 -23.58
C PRO A 44 -3.40 14.33 -24.85
N ASP A 45 -2.88 13.15 -25.09
CA ASP A 45 -2.14 12.75 -26.27
C ASP A 45 -2.66 11.36 -26.73
N PRO A 46 -2.75 11.06 -28.04
CA PRO A 46 -3.18 9.74 -28.53
C PRO A 46 -2.37 8.56 -27.96
N ARG A 47 -1.18 8.84 -27.43
CA ARG A 47 -0.31 7.85 -26.78
C ARG A 47 -0.64 7.61 -25.32
N LYS A 48 -1.43 8.50 -24.67
CA LYS A 48 -1.75 8.45 -23.25
C LYS A 48 -3.09 7.75 -23.02
N VAL A 49 -3.29 7.25 -21.82
CA VAL A 49 -4.52 6.53 -21.42
C VAL A 49 -5.62 7.50 -20.99
N HIS A 50 -5.26 8.73 -20.57
CA HIS A 50 -6.22 9.72 -20.11
C HIS A 50 -6.70 10.66 -21.23
N SER A 51 -7.97 11.05 -21.17
CA SER A 51 -8.65 11.93 -22.14
C SER A 51 -8.90 13.35 -21.63
N ARG A 52 -8.45 13.67 -20.41
CA ARG A 52 -8.69 14.96 -19.74
C ARG A 52 -7.36 15.62 -19.37
N ILE A 53 -7.36 16.95 -19.27
CA ILE A 53 -6.22 17.71 -18.73
C ILE A 53 -6.02 17.35 -17.28
N MET A 54 -4.83 16.87 -16.92
CA MET A 54 -4.51 16.39 -15.58
C MET A 54 -3.45 17.26 -14.92
N PRO A 55 -3.68 17.74 -13.68
CA PRO A 55 -2.64 18.39 -12.89
C PRO A 55 -1.52 17.37 -12.57
N ARG A 56 -0.24 17.81 -12.64
CA ARG A 56 0.93 16.94 -12.50
C ARG A 56 1.95 17.55 -11.53
N LEU A 57 1.57 17.67 -10.25
CA LEU A 57 2.44 18.22 -9.20
C LEU A 57 2.23 17.49 -7.86
N GLY A 58 1.78 16.22 -7.89
CA GLY A 58 1.53 15.43 -6.71
C GLY A 58 2.79 15.18 -5.87
N GLY A 59 3.96 15.10 -6.53
CA GLY A 59 5.25 14.93 -5.87
C GLY A 59 5.60 16.06 -4.91
N LEU A 60 5.25 17.30 -5.23
CA LEU A 60 5.45 18.43 -4.32
C LEU A 60 4.66 18.25 -3.02
N ALA A 61 3.40 17.80 -3.10
CA ALA A 61 2.60 17.52 -1.91
C ALA A 61 3.23 16.41 -1.04
N MET A 62 3.73 15.35 -1.67
CA MET A 62 4.43 14.27 -0.97
C MET A 62 5.71 14.77 -0.29
N ALA A 63 6.53 15.58 -0.98
CA ALA A 63 7.77 16.13 -0.44
C ALA A 63 7.50 17.04 0.77
N VAL A 64 6.54 17.96 0.65
CA VAL A 64 6.16 18.87 1.76
C VAL A 64 5.64 18.06 2.94
N THR A 65 4.77 17.08 2.68
CA THR A 65 4.25 16.20 3.74
C THR A 65 5.38 15.43 4.43
N LEU A 66 6.32 14.87 3.67
CA LEU A 66 7.46 14.12 4.19
C LEU A 66 8.33 14.99 5.10
N ILE A 67 8.71 16.18 4.63
CA ILE A 67 9.55 17.10 5.39
C ILE A 67 8.86 17.55 6.67
N ILE A 68 7.59 17.97 6.62
CA ILE A 68 6.85 18.40 7.81
C ILE A 68 6.67 17.24 8.79
N SER A 69 6.33 16.04 8.32
CA SER A 69 6.23 14.86 9.18
C SER A 69 7.55 14.54 9.87
N PHE A 70 8.68 14.68 9.17
CA PHE A 70 10.00 14.53 9.77
C PHE A 70 10.27 15.55 10.87
N LEU A 71 10.02 16.83 10.60
CA LEU A 71 10.23 17.91 11.59
C LEU A 71 9.39 17.74 12.84
N ILE A 72 8.21 17.10 12.74
CA ILE A 72 7.33 16.84 13.88
C ILE A 72 7.81 15.63 14.70
N HIS A 73 8.28 14.57 14.03
CA HIS A 73 8.42 13.25 14.66
C HIS A 73 9.87 12.80 14.87
N VAL A 74 10.85 13.41 14.25
CA VAL A 74 12.23 12.91 14.27
C VAL A 74 13.21 14.04 14.58
N SER A 75 14.14 13.80 15.50
CA SER A 75 15.23 14.72 15.78
C SER A 75 16.27 14.71 14.65
N LEU A 76 16.81 15.86 14.30
CA LEU A 76 17.73 16.01 13.19
C LEU A 76 19.09 15.35 13.51
N SER A 77 19.41 14.25 12.82
CA SER A 77 20.73 13.62 12.80
C SER A 77 21.43 13.89 11.45
N LYS A 78 22.72 13.53 11.33
CA LYS A 78 23.46 13.67 10.05
C LYS A 78 22.84 12.83 8.93
N GLU A 79 22.35 11.63 9.25
CA GLU A 79 21.69 10.72 8.31
C GLU A 79 20.38 11.31 7.81
N ILE A 80 19.56 11.83 8.73
CA ILE A 80 18.29 12.48 8.42
C ILE A 80 18.50 13.74 7.62
N PHE A 81 19.50 14.55 7.97
CA PHE A 81 19.85 15.74 7.20
C PHE A 81 20.21 15.36 5.75
N GLY A 82 21.06 14.35 5.55
CA GLY A 82 21.41 13.86 4.21
C GLY A 82 20.21 13.34 3.43
N PHE A 83 19.32 12.60 4.10
CA PHE A 83 18.08 12.13 3.49
C PHE A 83 17.16 13.29 3.06
N ILE A 84 16.91 14.26 3.95
CA ILE A 84 16.04 15.42 3.64
C ILE A 84 16.64 16.26 2.52
N LEU A 85 17.96 16.54 2.57
CA LEU A 85 18.66 17.27 1.52
C LEU A 85 18.50 16.58 0.16
N GLY A 86 18.74 15.27 0.11
CA GLY A 86 18.54 14.48 -1.11
C GLY A 86 17.09 14.44 -1.58
N ALA A 87 16.11 14.36 -0.65
CA ALA A 87 14.68 14.40 -0.98
C ALA A 87 14.27 15.76 -1.60
N ILE A 88 14.80 16.87 -1.09
CA ILE A 88 14.56 18.20 -1.67
C ILE A 88 15.20 18.29 -3.05
N MET A 89 16.46 17.86 -3.19
CA MET A 89 17.17 17.88 -4.47
C MET A 89 16.44 17.07 -5.54
N ILE A 90 16.03 15.85 -5.23
CA ILE A 90 15.36 14.98 -6.21
C ILE A 90 13.95 15.46 -6.55
N CYS A 91 13.22 16.02 -5.60
CA CYS A 91 11.94 16.66 -5.87
C CYS A 91 12.10 17.84 -6.80
N PHE A 92 13.12 18.66 -6.61
CA PHE A 92 13.45 19.78 -7.48
C PHE A 92 13.81 19.32 -8.90
N VAL A 93 14.65 18.29 -9.04
CA VAL A 93 14.97 17.69 -10.35
C VAL A 93 13.69 17.20 -11.04
N GLY A 94 12.80 16.52 -10.31
CA GLY A 94 11.53 16.06 -10.86
C GLY A 94 10.59 17.21 -11.28
N ILE A 95 10.53 18.31 -10.52
CA ILE A 95 9.75 19.50 -10.88
C ILE A 95 10.31 20.16 -12.16
N LEU A 96 11.62 20.22 -12.30
CA LEU A 96 12.26 20.72 -13.54
C LEU A 96 11.93 19.82 -14.73
N ASP A 97 11.94 18.49 -14.52
CA ASP A 97 11.57 17.54 -15.58
C ASP A 97 10.09 17.64 -15.96
N ASP A 98 9.20 17.75 -14.97
CA ASP A 98 7.76 17.95 -15.18
C ASP A 98 7.46 19.25 -15.98
N LYS A 99 8.30 20.28 -15.85
CA LYS A 99 8.10 21.58 -16.51
C LYS A 99 8.78 21.67 -17.88
N PHE A 100 10.02 21.17 -17.97
CA PHE A 100 10.89 21.43 -19.13
C PHE A 100 11.23 20.17 -19.94
N SER A 101 10.78 18.98 -19.52
CA SER A 101 11.07 17.69 -20.17
C SER A 101 12.57 17.52 -20.43
N LEU A 102 13.33 17.33 -19.37
CA LEU A 102 14.80 17.26 -19.39
C LEU A 102 15.32 16.17 -20.33
N ASN A 103 16.49 16.40 -20.90
CA ASN A 103 17.19 15.35 -21.64
C ASN A 103 17.44 14.15 -20.70
N PRO A 104 17.13 12.90 -21.11
CA PRO A 104 17.29 11.73 -20.27
C PRO A 104 18.69 11.60 -19.66
N LYS A 105 19.75 11.90 -20.41
CA LYS A 105 21.14 11.84 -19.89
C LYS A 105 21.35 12.83 -18.73
N LEU A 106 20.82 14.06 -18.86
CA LEU A 106 20.91 15.08 -17.82
C LEU A 106 20.08 14.66 -16.60
N LYS A 107 18.87 14.14 -16.82
CA LYS A 107 18.01 13.62 -15.76
C LYS A 107 18.71 12.55 -14.93
N TYR A 108 19.38 11.56 -15.57
CA TYR A 108 20.14 10.54 -14.87
C TYR A 108 21.33 11.11 -14.09
N LEU A 109 22.08 12.07 -14.68
CA LEU A 109 23.20 12.72 -14.01
C LEU A 109 22.74 13.47 -12.76
N LEU A 110 21.64 14.23 -12.85
CA LEU A 110 21.09 14.97 -11.72
C LEU A 110 20.56 14.05 -10.59
N GLN A 111 20.15 12.82 -10.90
CA GLN A 111 19.74 11.83 -9.88
C GLN A 111 20.93 11.28 -9.08
N VAL A 112 22.14 11.33 -9.60
CA VAL A 112 23.36 10.90 -8.88
C VAL A 112 23.63 11.81 -7.68
N LEU A 113 23.38 13.11 -7.80
CA LEU A 113 23.70 14.10 -6.75
C LEU A 113 22.98 13.84 -5.41
N PRO A 114 21.64 13.65 -5.36
CA PRO A 114 20.94 13.34 -4.11
C PRO A 114 21.38 12.00 -3.51
N CYS A 115 21.69 10.98 -4.33
CA CYS A 115 22.21 9.70 -3.84
C CYS A 115 23.61 9.86 -3.25
N ALA A 116 24.49 10.57 -3.93
CA ALA A 116 25.85 10.85 -3.45
C ALA A 116 25.82 11.71 -2.16
N SER A 117 24.94 12.73 -2.10
CA SER A 117 24.81 13.56 -0.89
C SER A 117 24.39 12.74 0.32
N PHE A 118 23.43 11.81 0.16
CA PHE A 118 23.04 10.90 1.23
C PHE A 118 24.21 10.03 1.69
N ILE A 119 24.94 9.40 0.78
CA ILE A 119 26.09 8.52 1.12
C ILE A 119 27.18 9.30 1.82
N VAL A 120 27.52 10.50 1.35
CA VAL A 120 28.59 11.33 1.94
C VAL A 120 28.22 11.81 3.34
N THR A 121 26.96 12.19 3.56
CA THR A 121 26.51 12.71 4.87
C THR A 121 26.27 11.61 5.89
N SER A 122 25.71 10.48 5.47
CA SER A 122 25.36 9.37 6.37
C SER A 122 26.48 8.36 6.57
N GLY A 123 27.37 8.19 5.58
CA GLY A 123 28.34 7.10 5.54
C GLY A 123 27.74 5.72 5.24
N ILE A 124 26.44 5.67 4.86
CA ILE A 124 25.70 4.43 4.64
C ILE A 124 25.76 4.04 3.17
N TYR A 125 26.34 2.87 2.87
CA TYR A 125 26.42 2.30 1.51
C TYR A 125 26.59 0.78 1.57
N ILE A 126 26.12 0.06 0.56
CA ILE A 126 26.15 -1.41 0.49
C ILE A 126 27.62 -1.88 0.35
N ARG A 127 28.12 -2.62 1.33
CA ARG A 127 29.50 -3.16 1.35
C ARG A 127 29.60 -4.55 0.75
N SER A 128 28.55 -5.35 0.91
CA SER A 128 28.50 -6.73 0.45
C SER A 128 27.14 -7.01 -0.15
N LEU A 129 27.08 -7.88 -1.15
CA LEU A 129 25.85 -8.41 -1.75
C LEU A 129 25.45 -9.76 -1.13
N GLY A 130 26.20 -10.25 -0.12
CA GLY A 130 26.01 -11.59 0.43
C GLY A 130 26.54 -12.68 -0.51
N ASP A 131 26.17 -13.93 -0.26
CA ASP A 131 26.53 -15.08 -1.12
C ASP A 131 25.53 -15.20 -2.29
N LEU A 132 25.52 -14.19 -3.17
CA LEU A 132 24.55 -14.07 -4.25
C LEU A 132 24.68 -15.16 -5.31
N LEU A 133 25.89 -15.69 -5.50
CA LEU A 133 26.20 -16.65 -6.56
C LEU A 133 26.39 -18.09 -6.05
N GLY A 134 26.49 -18.30 -4.73
CA GLY A 134 26.72 -19.61 -4.13
C GLY A 134 28.21 -19.99 -4.00
N PHE A 135 29.13 -19.04 -4.23
CA PHE A 135 30.58 -19.24 -4.17
C PHE A 135 31.24 -18.48 -3.00
N GLY A 136 30.44 -17.92 -2.10
CA GLY A 136 30.88 -17.11 -0.98
C GLY A 136 30.44 -15.66 -1.08
N GLU A 137 30.72 -14.87 -0.04
CA GLU A 137 30.27 -13.51 0.11
C GLU A 137 30.92 -12.56 -0.91
N LEU A 138 30.11 -11.88 -1.72
CA LEU A 138 30.55 -10.92 -2.72
C LEU A 138 30.77 -9.54 -2.09
N GLN A 139 32.00 -9.28 -1.67
CA GLN A 139 32.42 -8.00 -1.11
C GLN A 139 32.69 -6.97 -2.21
N LEU A 140 32.13 -5.77 -2.10
CA LEU A 140 32.28 -4.71 -3.11
C LEU A 140 33.54 -3.85 -2.92
N GLY A 141 34.14 -3.89 -1.73
CA GLY A 141 35.38 -3.13 -1.41
C GLY A 141 35.26 -1.63 -1.71
N ALA A 142 36.25 -1.06 -2.38
CA ALA A 142 36.26 0.36 -2.76
C ALA A 142 35.15 0.75 -3.76
N PHE A 143 34.55 -0.22 -4.45
CA PHE A 143 33.47 0.01 -5.39
C PHE A 143 32.09 0.22 -4.71
N SER A 144 31.98 -0.06 -3.42
CA SER A 144 30.74 -0.01 -2.62
C SER A 144 29.91 1.28 -2.79
N PRO A 145 30.47 2.50 -2.65
CA PRO A 145 29.70 3.73 -2.81
C PRO A 145 29.15 3.90 -4.23
N PHE A 146 29.96 3.59 -5.24
CA PHE A 146 29.55 3.70 -6.65
C PHE A 146 28.44 2.71 -7.00
N PHE A 147 28.56 1.46 -6.55
CA PHE A 147 27.53 0.46 -6.72
C PHE A 147 26.22 0.87 -6.03
N THR A 148 26.31 1.45 -4.83
CA THR A 148 25.13 1.92 -4.09
C THR A 148 24.43 3.05 -4.82
N VAL A 149 25.17 4.07 -5.31
CA VAL A 149 24.59 5.13 -6.15
C VAL A 149 23.92 4.55 -7.39
N PHE A 150 24.60 3.63 -8.09
CA PHE A 150 24.04 2.96 -9.27
C PHE A 150 22.71 2.21 -8.94
N GLY A 151 22.69 1.44 -7.85
CA GLY A 151 21.50 0.74 -7.39
C GLY A 151 20.35 1.67 -7.02
N MET A 152 20.64 2.77 -6.30
CA MET A 152 19.65 3.79 -5.92
C MET A 152 19.05 4.46 -7.16
N VAL A 153 19.89 4.94 -8.09
CA VAL A 153 19.44 5.55 -9.35
C VAL A 153 18.65 4.53 -10.20
N GLY A 154 19.09 3.28 -10.24
CA GLY A 154 18.39 2.19 -10.92
C GLY A 154 16.98 1.96 -10.36
N LEU A 155 16.84 1.91 -9.03
CA LEU A 155 15.54 1.74 -8.38
C LEU A 155 14.63 2.97 -8.58
N MET A 156 15.17 4.19 -8.50
CA MET A 156 14.43 5.41 -8.78
C MET A 156 13.81 5.38 -10.18
N ASN A 157 14.60 4.99 -11.19
CA ASN A 157 14.11 4.90 -12.56
C ASN A 157 13.14 3.73 -12.77
N ALA A 158 13.34 2.59 -12.10
CA ALA A 158 12.40 1.47 -12.17
C ALA A 158 11.02 1.83 -11.61
N ILE A 159 10.97 2.64 -10.55
CA ILE A 159 9.72 3.17 -10.00
C ILE A 159 9.11 4.24 -10.93
N ASN A 160 9.91 5.17 -11.45
CA ASN A 160 9.46 6.19 -12.38
C ASN A 160 8.87 5.58 -13.67
N LEU A 161 9.52 4.58 -14.27
CA LEU A 161 9.01 3.87 -15.45
C LEU A 161 7.74 3.05 -15.16
N SER A 162 7.46 2.77 -13.91
CA SER A 162 6.22 2.09 -13.48
C SER A 162 5.02 3.05 -13.36
N ASP A 163 5.21 4.37 -13.46
CA ASP A 163 4.14 5.38 -13.34
C ASP A 163 3.40 5.58 -14.66
N GLY A 164 2.80 4.52 -15.17
CA GLY A 164 2.08 4.50 -16.45
C GLY A 164 0.55 4.38 -16.35
N LEU A 165 0.00 4.10 -15.16
CA LEU A 165 -1.43 3.97 -14.90
C LEU A 165 -1.80 4.62 -13.57
N ASP A 166 -3.04 5.14 -13.49
CA ASP A 166 -3.57 5.76 -12.27
C ASP A 166 -3.39 4.86 -11.04
N GLY A 167 -2.70 5.36 -10.02
CA GLY A 167 -2.43 4.68 -8.78
C GLY A 167 -1.32 3.63 -8.84
N LEU A 168 -0.82 3.24 -10.01
CA LEU A 168 0.07 2.09 -10.16
C LEU A 168 1.37 2.24 -9.37
N ALA A 169 2.13 3.29 -9.61
CA ALA A 169 3.42 3.50 -8.93
C ALA A 169 3.23 3.76 -7.43
N ALA A 170 2.27 4.64 -7.07
CA ALA A 170 1.96 4.93 -5.67
C ALA A 170 1.56 3.69 -4.89
N GLY A 171 0.72 2.82 -5.45
CA GLY A 171 0.28 1.61 -4.77
C GLY A 171 1.37 0.53 -4.66
N LYS A 172 2.22 0.39 -5.69
CA LYS A 172 3.40 -0.49 -5.60
C LYS A 172 4.34 -0.02 -4.49
N CYS A 173 4.62 1.28 -4.41
CA CYS A 173 5.45 1.86 -3.35
C CYS A 173 4.78 1.71 -1.97
N LEU A 174 3.46 1.81 -1.87
CA LEU A 174 2.75 1.57 -0.62
C LEU A 174 2.93 0.12 -0.15
N ILE A 175 2.75 -0.85 -1.04
CA ILE A 175 2.97 -2.27 -0.73
C ILE A 175 4.42 -2.52 -0.32
N ALA A 176 5.39 -1.97 -1.08
CA ALA A 176 6.81 -2.06 -0.74
C ALA A 176 7.11 -1.44 0.63
N SER A 177 6.56 -0.25 0.93
CA SER A 177 6.73 0.41 2.23
C SER A 177 6.20 -0.42 3.40
N CYS A 178 5.11 -1.15 3.21
CA CYS A 178 4.60 -2.08 4.22
C CYS A 178 5.63 -3.18 4.54
N PHE A 179 6.25 -3.78 3.52
CA PHE A 179 7.28 -4.79 3.75
C PHE A 179 8.57 -4.18 4.33
N LEU A 180 8.99 -3.02 3.87
CA LEU A 180 10.12 -2.31 4.46
C LEU A 180 9.88 -1.97 5.93
N PHE A 181 8.65 -1.56 6.28
CA PHE A 181 8.23 -1.36 7.67
C PHE A 181 8.37 -2.64 8.49
N VAL A 182 7.91 -3.79 7.97
CA VAL A 182 8.03 -5.07 8.68
C VAL A 182 9.49 -5.43 8.90
N PHE A 183 10.33 -5.35 7.88
CA PHE A 183 11.76 -5.59 8.04
C PHE A 183 12.37 -4.63 9.07
N ALA A 184 12.11 -3.32 8.95
CA ALA A 184 12.62 -2.33 9.89
C ALA A 184 12.19 -2.62 11.33
N TYR A 185 10.92 -2.92 11.53
CA TYR A 185 10.33 -3.20 12.83
C TYR A 185 10.90 -4.47 13.47
N PHE A 186 10.91 -5.59 12.75
CA PHE A 186 11.38 -6.88 13.30
C PHE A 186 12.88 -6.96 13.52
N TYR A 187 13.65 -6.16 12.79
CA TYR A 187 15.11 -6.08 12.96
C TYR A 187 15.56 -4.93 13.87
N GLY A 188 14.62 -4.21 14.50
CA GLY A 188 14.92 -3.19 15.51
C GLY A 188 15.40 -1.85 14.94
N HIS A 189 15.17 -1.58 13.66
CA HIS A 189 15.54 -0.31 13.01
C HIS A 189 14.46 0.76 13.21
N TYR A 190 14.43 1.36 14.39
CA TYR A 190 13.36 2.28 14.79
C TYR A 190 13.17 3.46 13.82
N LEU A 191 14.24 4.14 13.45
CA LEU A 191 14.21 5.29 12.56
C LEU A 191 13.57 4.94 11.20
N TYR A 192 13.97 3.81 10.62
CA TYR A 192 13.45 3.38 9.33
C TYR A 192 12.04 2.81 9.40
N SER A 193 11.62 2.32 10.57
CA SER A 193 10.21 1.99 10.85
C SER A 193 9.34 3.26 10.82
N ILE A 194 9.80 4.35 11.46
CA ILE A 194 9.13 5.65 11.42
C ILE A 194 9.08 6.17 9.98
N LEU A 195 10.17 6.12 9.23
CA LEU A 195 10.20 6.58 7.85
C LEU A 195 9.26 5.77 6.95
N ALA A 196 9.26 4.45 7.07
CA ALA A 196 8.37 3.59 6.29
C ALA A 196 6.89 3.85 6.60
N ILE A 197 6.52 4.04 7.88
CA ILE A 197 5.14 4.34 8.28
C ILE A 197 4.71 5.73 7.81
N MET A 198 5.61 6.73 7.81
CA MET A 198 5.36 8.05 7.22
C MET A 198 5.00 7.93 5.74
N VAL A 199 5.81 7.18 4.99
CA VAL A 199 5.56 6.96 3.54
C VAL A 199 4.23 6.25 3.31
N ILE A 200 3.87 5.27 4.14
CA ILE A 200 2.55 4.61 4.10
C ILE A 200 1.44 5.65 4.26
N GLY A 201 1.51 6.53 5.27
CA GLY A 201 0.52 7.58 5.48
C GLY A 201 0.44 8.57 4.31
N ILE A 202 1.59 9.03 3.80
CA ILE A 202 1.68 9.92 2.63
C ILE A 202 1.00 9.29 1.41
N LEU A 203 1.33 8.04 1.11
CA LEU A 203 0.80 7.34 -0.05
C LEU A 203 -0.69 7.02 0.06
N MET A 204 -1.18 6.67 1.25
CA MET A 204 -2.62 6.49 1.48
C MET A 204 -3.39 7.80 1.22
N GLY A 205 -2.88 8.94 1.71
CA GLY A 205 -3.49 10.25 1.46
C GLY A 205 -3.43 10.65 -0.02
N PHE A 206 -2.31 10.44 -0.68
CA PHE A 206 -2.15 10.74 -2.11
C PHE A 206 -3.03 9.86 -3.00
N LEU A 207 -3.12 8.56 -2.74
CA LEU A 207 -3.93 7.61 -3.51
C LEU A 207 -5.43 7.93 -3.47
N ARG A 208 -5.90 8.70 -2.49
CA ARG A 208 -7.26 9.27 -2.47
C ARG A 208 -7.57 10.08 -3.74
N TYR A 209 -6.55 10.71 -4.32
CA TYR A 209 -6.66 11.58 -5.48
C TYR A 209 -6.06 10.96 -6.75
N ASN A 210 -5.14 10.00 -6.63
CA ASN A 210 -4.44 9.37 -7.74
C ASN A 210 -5.02 8.03 -8.18
N SER A 211 -5.88 7.38 -7.39
CA SER A 211 -6.55 6.13 -7.79
C SER A 211 -7.53 6.36 -8.95
N TYR A 212 -7.69 5.32 -9.80
CA TYR A 212 -8.54 5.39 -11.00
C TYR A 212 -10.02 5.69 -10.66
N PRO A 213 -10.67 6.65 -11.33
CA PRO A 213 -10.08 7.64 -12.24
C PRO A 213 -9.33 8.74 -11.49
N ALA A 214 -8.05 8.96 -11.83
CA ALA A 214 -7.22 9.93 -11.14
C ALA A 214 -7.72 11.37 -11.30
N ARG A 215 -7.42 12.20 -10.30
CA ARG A 215 -7.70 13.65 -10.28
C ARG A 215 -6.42 14.47 -10.25
N LEU A 216 -5.29 13.83 -9.94
CA LEU A 216 -3.95 14.43 -9.86
C LEU A 216 -2.91 13.34 -10.15
N PHE A 217 -1.92 13.65 -10.97
CA PHE A 217 -0.75 12.80 -11.20
C PHE A 217 0.38 13.18 -10.26
N MET A 218 1.22 12.18 -9.90
CA MET A 218 2.38 12.44 -9.05
C MET A 218 3.47 13.23 -9.77
N GLY A 219 3.60 13.03 -11.08
CA GLY A 219 4.67 13.58 -11.91
C GLY A 219 6.02 12.90 -11.66
N ASP A 220 7.04 13.36 -12.40
CA ASP A 220 8.41 12.92 -12.21
C ASP A 220 8.93 13.33 -10.82
N SER A 221 8.49 14.49 -10.32
CA SER A 221 8.75 14.94 -8.95
C SER A 221 8.34 13.91 -7.88
N GLY A 222 7.18 13.24 -8.07
CA GLY A 222 6.68 12.25 -7.10
C GLY A 222 7.32 10.87 -7.26
N SER A 223 7.41 10.38 -8.49
CA SER A 223 7.95 9.04 -8.73
C SER A 223 9.44 8.93 -8.42
N LEU A 224 10.23 9.99 -8.71
CA LEU A 224 11.64 10.05 -8.34
C LEU A 224 11.83 10.19 -6.83
N LEU A 225 11.01 11.02 -6.15
CA LEU A 225 11.05 11.15 -4.69
C LEU A 225 10.74 9.82 -4.00
N LEU A 226 9.70 9.11 -4.44
CA LEU A 226 9.37 7.78 -3.92
C LEU A 226 10.50 6.80 -4.17
N GLY A 227 11.05 6.78 -5.38
CA GLY A 227 12.18 5.93 -5.74
C GLY A 227 13.41 6.18 -4.85
N TYR A 228 13.75 7.45 -4.63
CA TYR A 228 14.83 7.85 -3.72
C TYR A 228 14.55 7.39 -2.29
N THR A 229 13.37 7.66 -1.77
CA THR A 229 12.99 7.30 -0.40
C THR A 229 13.04 5.77 -0.19
N MET A 230 12.48 4.99 -1.15
CA MET A 230 12.57 3.52 -1.10
C MET A 230 14.01 3.04 -1.13
N ALA A 231 14.85 3.63 -2.00
CA ALA A 231 16.27 3.27 -2.11
C ALA A 231 17.03 3.56 -0.81
N VAL A 232 16.81 4.72 -0.20
CA VAL A 232 17.45 5.08 1.08
C VAL A 232 17.06 4.10 2.19
N ILE A 233 15.76 3.82 2.38
CA ILE A 233 15.31 2.86 3.38
C ILE A 233 15.94 1.49 3.13
N THR A 234 15.95 1.03 1.87
CA THR A 234 16.52 -0.27 1.48
C THR A 234 18.00 -0.37 1.80
N VAL A 235 18.80 0.63 1.41
CA VAL A 235 20.26 0.66 1.66
C VAL A 235 20.56 0.71 3.14
N ALA A 236 19.83 1.53 3.89
CA ALA A 236 20.02 1.67 5.32
C ALA A 236 19.67 0.39 6.09
N LEU A 237 18.56 -0.26 5.77
CA LEU A 237 18.17 -1.53 6.38
C LEU A 237 19.17 -2.66 6.16
N VAL A 238 19.89 -2.64 5.03
CA VAL A 238 20.94 -3.63 4.74
C VAL A 238 22.22 -3.36 5.54
N GLN A 239 22.54 -2.09 5.81
CA GLN A 239 23.85 -1.71 6.37
C GLN A 239 23.84 -1.35 7.85
N GLU A 240 22.72 -0.88 8.39
CA GLU A 240 22.55 -0.52 9.78
C GLU A 240 21.86 -1.65 10.54
N GLY A 241 22.48 -2.11 11.60
CA GLY A 241 21.90 -3.08 12.52
C GLY A 241 22.95 -3.82 13.34
N PRO A 242 22.55 -4.44 14.45
CA PRO A 242 23.44 -5.31 15.20
C PRO A 242 23.97 -6.40 14.26
N ARG A 243 25.27 -6.62 14.23
CA ARG A 243 25.95 -7.62 13.36
C ARG A 243 25.32 -9.04 13.41
N ALA A 244 24.57 -9.33 14.47
CA ALA A 244 23.87 -10.60 14.66
C ALA A 244 22.56 -10.73 13.86
N MET A 245 22.03 -9.64 13.28
CA MET A 245 20.73 -9.62 12.58
C MET A 245 20.83 -8.87 11.24
N ASN A 246 21.74 -9.30 10.36
CA ASN A 246 21.88 -8.65 9.05
C ASN A 246 20.70 -8.96 8.14
N ILE A 247 20.06 -7.91 7.62
CA ILE A 247 19.08 -8.03 6.56
C ILE A 247 19.81 -8.25 5.23
N LYS A 248 19.46 -9.31 4.54
CA LYS A 248 20.12 -9.68 3.28
C LYS A 248 19.78 -8.71 2.15
N PRO A 249 20.76 -8.22 1.38
CA PRO A 249 20.51 -7.34 0.23
C PRO A 249 19.52 -7.91 -0.76
N ILE A 250 19.62 -9.22 -1.02
CA ILE A 250 18.72 -9.92 -1.95
C ILE A 250 17.25 -9.90 -1.47
N SER A 251 16.98 -10.06 -0.18
CA SER A 251 15.61 -10.00 0.35
C SER A 251 15.00 -8.61 0.11
N MET A 252 15.78 -7.54 0.25
CA MET A 252 15.34 -6.18 -0.06
C MET A 252 15.10 -6.00 -1.57
N ALA A 253 15.98 -6.53 -2.43
CA ALA A 253 15.82 -6.46 -3.87
C ALA A 253 14.55 -7.20 -4.36
N ILE A 254 14.18 -8.31 -3.72
CA ILE A 254 12.97 -9.08 -4.07
C ILE A 254 11.69 -8.27 -3.85
N ILE A 255 11.62 -7.38 -2.87
CA ILE A 255 10.47 -6.49 -2.68
C ILE A 255 10.17 -5.67 -3.95
N PHE A 256 11.21 -5.28 -4.68
CA PHE A 256 11.13 -4.48 -5.91
C PHE A 256 11.30 -5.31 -7.19
N ALA A 257 11.33 -6.66 -7.08
CA ALA A 257 11.68 -7.56 -8.18
C ALA A 257 10.84 -7.32 -9.44
N LEU A 258 9.53 -7.09 -9.31
CA LEU A 258 8.68 -6.81 -10.47
C LEU A 258 9.07 -5.50 -11.19
N SER A 259 9.40 -4.43 -10.45
CA SER A 259 9.81 -3.15 -11.03
C SER A 259 11.17 -3.27 -11.71
N ILE A 260 12.11 -3.96 -11.06
CA ILE A 260 13.46 -4.22 -11.59
C ILE A 260 13.37 -5.09 -12.85
N ALA A 261 12.63 -6.21 -12.78
CA ALA A 261 12.47 -7.12 -13.92
C ALA A 261 11.79 -6.44 -15.11
N ASP A 262 10.73 -5.63 -14.88
CA ASP A 262 10.07 -4.89 -15.97
C ASP A 262 11.03 -3.93 -16.68
N THR A 263 11.81 -3.19 -15.92
CA THR A 263 12.82 -2.28 -16.45
C THR A 263 13.88 -3.04 -17.25
N LEU A 264 14.44 -4.12 -16.70
CA LEU A 264 15.47 -4.92 -17.37
C LEU A 264 14.96 -5.59 -18.64
N VAL A 265 13.75 -6.14 -18.61
CA VAL A 265 13.13 -6.78 -19.81
C VAL A 265 12.88 -5.74 -20.91
N VAL A 266 12.39 -4.56 -20.59
CA VAL A 266 12.17 -3.50 -21.59
C VAL A 266 13.49 -2.98 -22.14
N MET A 267 14.49 -2.71 -21.27
CA MET A 267 15.82 -2.30 -21.71
C MET A 267 16.49 -3.37 -22.61
N GLY A 268 16.45 -4.64 -22.21
CA GLY A 268 16.98 -5.74 -23.00
C GLY A 268 16.34 -5.84 -24.38
N ARG A 269 15.00 -5.70 -24.47
CA ARG A 269 14.29 -5.65 -25.75
C ARG A 269 14.70 -4.49 -26.64
N ARG A 270 14.95 -3.31 -26.05
CA ARG A 270 15.42 -2.13 -26.80
C ARG A 270 16.81 -2.36 -27.39
N ILE A 271 17.74 -2.93 -26.59
CA ILE A 271 19.09 -3.27 -27.02
C ILE A 271 19.04 -4.29 -28.16
N ILE A 272 18.27 -5.37 -28.02
CA ILE A 272 18.11 -6.39 -29.08
C ILE A 272 17.55 -5.78 -30.37
N LYS A 273 16.62 -4.82 -30.26
CA LYS A 273 16.04 -4.10 -31.41
C LYS A 273 16.92 -2.93 -31.90
N LYS A 274 18.13 -2.78 -31.40
CA LYS A 274 19.07 -1.68 -31.72
C LYS A 274 18.45 -0.27 -31.54
N LYS A 275 17.54 -0.13 -30.56
CA LYS A 275 16.93 1.16 -30.20
C LYS A 275 17.63 1.74 -28.97
N SER A 276 17.58 3.07 -28.84
CA SER A 276 18.05 3.74 -27.64
C SER A 276 17.32 3.21 -26.40
N ILE A 277 18.06 2.96 -25.31
CA ILE A 277 17.49 2.54 -24.01
C ILE A 277 16.53 3.59 -23.43
N PHE A 278 16.64 4.85 -23.87
CA PHE A 278 15.80 5.97 -23.45
C PHE A 278 14.56 6.18 -24.32
N HIS A 279 14.37 5.38 -25.38
CA HIS A 279 13.22 5.55 -26.26
C HIS A 279 11.92 5.20 -25.53
N PRO A 280 10.85 6.03 -25.62
CA PRO A 280 9.53 5.69 -25.09
C PRO A 280 9.02 4.36 -25.62
N ASP A 281 8.46 3.51 -24.75
CA ASP A 281 8.00 2.18 -25.14
C ASP A 281 6.69 1.83 -24.43
N ARG A 282 5.82 1.09 -25.11
CA ARG A 282 4.55 0.55 -24.59
C ARG A 282 4.65 -0.95 -24.26
N THR A 283 5.86 -1.49 -24.08
CA THR A 283 6.06 -2.92 -23.79
C THR A 283 6.21 -3.23 -22.31
N HIS A 284 6.03 -2.25 -21.42
CA HIS A 284 5.97 -2.46 -19.98
C HIS A 284 4.84 -3.42 -19.58
N PHE A 285 5.01 -4.12 -18.48
CA PHE A 285 4.11 -5.16 -17.99
C PHE A 285 2.64 -4.71 -17.94
N HIS A 286 2.37 -3.52 -17.41
CA HIS A 286 1.02 -2.95 -17.31
C HIS A 286 0.39 -2.65 -18.68
N HIS A 287 1.17 -2.18 -19.66
CA HIS A 287 0.67 -1.96 -21.03
C HIS A 287 0.33 -3.28 -21.74
N ARG A 288 1.09 -4.34 -21.47
CA ARG A 288 0.81 -5.67 -22.01
C ARG A 288 -0.48 -6.25 -21.46
N LEU A 289 -0.78 -6.04 -20.15
CA LEU A 289 -2.07 -6.42 -19.56
C LEU A 289 -3.24 -5.68 -20.22
N LEU A 290 -3.12 -4.38 -20.45
CA LEU A 290 -4.12 -3.62 -21.19
C LEU A 290 -4.30 -4.16 -22.62
N GLY A 291 -3.21 -4.53 -23.28
CA GLY A 291 -3.21 -5.15 -24.62
C GLY A 291 -3.94 -6.50 -24.67
N LEU A 292 -3.97 -7.23 -23.56
CA LEU A 292 -4.75 -8.47 -23.39
C LEU A 292 -6.26 -8.21 -23.12
N GLY A 293 -6.69 -6.95 -23.07
CA GLY A 293 -8.10 -6.59 -22.83
C GLY A 293 -8.47 -6.45 -21.35
N PHE A 294 -7.49 -6.51 -20.42
CA PHE A 294 -7.80 -6.21 -19.03
C PHE A 294 -8.17 -4.74 -18.85
N SER A 295 -9.18 -4.46 -18.02
CA SER A 295 -9.52 -3.09 -17.67
C SER A 295 -8.38 -2.41 -16.89
N HIS A 296 -8.33 -1.07 -16.90
CA HIS A 296 -7.35 -0.29 -16.14
C HIS A 296 -7.27 -0.73 -14.66
N PRO A 297 -8.37 -0.78 -13.87
CA PRO A 297 -8.30 -1.20 -12.47
C PRO A 297 -7.84 -2.65 -12.29
N THR A 298 -8.23 -3.54 -13.20
CA THR A 298 -7.83 -4.96 -13.14
C THR A 298 -6.33 -5.10 -13.40
N SER A 299 -5.78 -4.39 -14.39
CA SER A 299 -4.34 -4.39 -14.69
C SER A 299 -3.52 -3.92 -13.50
N VAL A 300 -3.94 -2.83 -12.84
CA VAL A 300 -3.30 -2.32 -11.61
C VAL A 300 -3.42 -3.33 -10.47
N GLY A 301 -4.60 -3.94 -10.28
CA GLY A 301 -4.82 -4.96 -9.25
C GLY A 301 -3.92 -6.20 -9.41
N VAL A 302 -3.73 -6.67 -10.64
CA VAL A 302 -2.80 -7.78 -10.95
C VAL A 302 -1.36 -7.41 -10.58
N VAL A 303 -0.91 -6.20 -10.94
CA VAL A 303 0.43 -5.72 -10.59
C VAL A 303 0.61 -5.60 -9.08
N TYR A 304 -0.37 -5.09 -8.35
CA TYR A 304 -0.36 -5.03 -6.88
C TYR A 304 -0.23 -6.42 -6.27
N LEU A 305 -1.02 -7.38 -6.76
CA LEU A 305 -0.98 -8.75 -6.27
C LEU A 305 0.39 -9.39 -6.46
N ILE A 306 0.99 -9.24 -7.64
CA ILE A 306 2.34 -9.75 -7.92
C ILE A 306 3.39 -9.06 -7.02
N THR A 307 3.32 -7.73 -6.86
CA THR A 307 4.21 -6.98 -5.96
C THR A 307 4.09 -7.47 -4.52
N PHE A 308 2.87 -7.72 -4.06
CA PHE A 308 2.59 -8.24 -2.73
C PHE A 308 3.18 -9.65 -2.54
N PHE A 309 3.04 -10.53 -3.53
CA PHE A 309 3.65 -11.87 -3.48
C PHE A 309 5.18 -11.83 -3.41
N PHE A 310 5.83 -10.95 -4.15
CA PHE A 310 7.27 -10.75 -4.02
C PHE A 310 7.66 -10.28 -2.63
N GLY A 311 6.89 -9.37 -2.03
CA GLY A 311 7.11 -8.97 -0.64
C GLY A 311 6.95 -10.11 0.36
N ILE A 312 5.93 -10.96 0.20
CA ILE A 312 5.78 -12.18 1.04
C ILE A 312 6.98 -13.11 0.86
N ILE A 313 7.42 -13.36 -0.36
CA ILE A 313 8.59 -14.20 -0.65
C ILE A 313 9.82 -13.63 0.04
N ALA A 314 10.07 -12.33 -0.09
CA ALA A 314 11.17 -11.66 0.58
C ALA A 314 11.16 -11.89 2.10
N TRP A 315 9.98 -11.80 2.72
CA TRP A 315 9.82 -11.98 4.15
C TRP A 315 9.93 -13.43 4.60
N VAL A 316 9.22 -14.33 3.95
CA VAL A 316 9.16 -15.76 4.34
C VAL A 316 10.52 -16.44 4.13
N PHE A 317 11.17 -16.16 3.02
CA PHE A 317 12.44 -16.78 2.65
C PHE A 317 13.68 -16.01 3.10
N ARG A 318 13.55 -14.96 3.94
CA ARG A 318 14.67 -14.13 4.41
C ARG A 318 15.81 -14.92 5.10
N GLY A 319 15.49 -16.08 5.69
CA GLY A 319 16.48 -16.97 6.32
C GLY A 319 17.17 -17.94 5.36
N VAL A 320 16.66 -18.10 4.13
CA VAL A 320 17.20 -19.04 3.15
C VAL A 320 18.48 -18.45 2.52
N MET A 321 19.38 -19.30 2.02
CA MET A 321 20.64 -18.91 1.37
C MET A 321 20.41 -17.87 0.26
N ASP A 322 21.31 -16.89 0.13
CA ASP A 322 21.13 -15.74 -0.77
C ASP A 322 21.01 -16.14 -2.23
N TRP A 323 21.83 -17.09 -2.67
CA TRP A 323 21.79 -17.58 -4.04
C TRP A 323 20.47 -18.31 -4.39
N ILE A 324 19.86 -19.02 -3.42
CA ILE A 324 18.54 -19.66 -3.62
C ILE A 324 17.47 -18.57 -3.81
N GLN A 325 17.50 -17.54 -2.98
CA GLN A 325 16.60 -16.40 -3.11
C GLN A 325 16.78 -15.70 -4.46
N PHE A 326 18.03 -15.49 -4.88
CA PHE A 326 18.38 -14.80 -6.13
C PHE A 326 17.89 -15.55 -7.35
N TYR A 327 18.30 -16.81 -7.51
CA TYR A 327 17.87 -17.64 -8.66
C TYR A 327 16.38 -17.95 -8.62
N GLY A 328 15.80 -18.14 -7.43
CA GLY A 328 14.36 -18.32 -7.25
C GLY A 328 13.55 -17.10 -7.70
N ALA A 329 14.00 -15.88 -7.34
CA ALA A 329 13.36 -14.64 -7.77
C ALA A 329 13.46 -14.44 -9.30
N ILE A 330 14.61 -14.77 -9.91
CA ILE A 330 14.80 -14.73 -11.37
C ILE A 330 13.87 -15.74 -12.04
N ALA A 331 13.84 -16.99 -11.58
CA ALA A 331 12.98 -18.03 -12.14
C ALA A 331 11.50 -17.66 -12.08
N LEU A 332 11.07 -17.08 -10.95
CA LEU A 332 9.69 -16.58 -10.78
C LEU A 332 9.39 -15.42 -11.73
N ALA A 333 10.30 -14.44 -11.84
CA ALA A 333 10.13 -13.33 -12.79
C ALA A 333 10.02 -13.84 -14.24
N ILE A 334 10.91 -14.75 -14.65
CA ILE A 334 10.85 -15.38 -15.98
C ILE A 334 9.51 -16.09 -16.16
N SER A 335 9.05 -16.87 -15.19
CA SER A 335 7.77 -17.60 -15.25
C SER A 335 6.58 -16.66 -15.43
N ILE A 336 6.55 -15.52 -14.73
CA ILE A 336 5.51 -14.49 -14.87
C ILE A 336 5.52 -13.92 -16.30
N TYR A 337 6.70 -13.58 -16.85
CA TYR A 337 6.81 -13.04 -18.20
C TYR A 337 6.52 -14.09 -19.30
N MET A 338 6.88 -15.34 -19.08
CA MET A 338 6.50 -16.45 -19.96
C MET A 338 4.99 -16.70 -19.95
N GLY A 339 4.38 -16.69 -18.77
CA GLY A 339 2.93 -16.77 -18.62
C GLY A 339 2.19 -15.64 -19.34
N LEU A 340 2.70 -14.41 -19.20
CA LEU A 340 2.14 -13.26 -19.92
C LEU A 340 2.27 -13.43 -21.44
N LYS A 341 3.44 -13.89 -21.94
CA LYS A 341 3.65 -14.17 -23.36
C LYS A 341 2.75 -15.29 -23.88
N PHE A 342 2.53 -16.32 -23.07
CA PHE A 342 1.62 -17.42 -23.41
C PHE A 342 0.18 -16.93 -23.55
N LEU A 343 -0.27 -16.03 -22.67
CA LEU A 343 -1.60 -15.41 -22.76
C LEU A 343 -1.74 -14.53 -24.02
N GLU A 344 -0.70 -13.79 -24.39
CA GLU A 344 -0.68 -12.95 -25.61
C GLU A 344 -0.78 -13.79 -26.90
N ASN A 345 -0.25 -15.01 -26.90
CA ASN A 345 -0.27 -15.90 -28.06
C ASN A 345 -1.58 -16.70 -28.20
N ARG A 346 -2.50 -16.64 -27.23
CA ARG A 346 -3.81 -17.29 -27.36
C ARG A 346 -4.69 -16.48 -28.30
N PRO A 347 -5.42 -17.14 -29.23
CA PRO A 347 -6.41 -16.45 -30.04
C PRO A 347 -7.41 -15.77 -29.11
N ALA A 348 -7.62 -14.47 -29.31
CA ALA A 348 -8.55 -13.68 -28.50
C ALA A 348 -9.92 -14.36 -28.55
N VAL A 349 -10.37 -14.87 -27.42
CA VAL A 349 -11.80 -15.20 -27.24
C VAL A 349 -12.50 -13.86 -27.30
N LYS A 350 -13.08 -13.56 -28.47
CA LYS A 350 -13.99 -12.42 -28.64
C LYS A 350 -15.12 -12.63 -27.62
N THR A 351 -15.07 -11.90 -26.53
CA THR A 351 -16.21 -11.77 -25.65
C THR A 351 -17.19 -10.89 -26.40
N ASP A 352 -18.10 -11.54 -27.12
CA ASP A 352 -19.25 -10.87 -27.70
C ASP A 352 -19.95 -10.10 -26.60
N ASN A 353 -20.20 -8.82 -26.90
CA ASN A 353 -21.01 -7.91 -26.10
C ASN A 353 -22.36 -8.57 -25.80
N CYS A 354 -22.49 -9.18 -24.65
CA CYS A 354 -23.79 -9.62 -24.14
C CYS A 354 -24.46 -8.38 -23.52
N SER A 355 -24.97 -7.54 -24.40
CA SER A 355 -25.93 -6.51 -24.06
C SER A 355 -27.30 -7.15 -23.84
N CYS A 356 -27.89 -6.81 -22.72
CA CYS A 356 -29.32 -6.73 -22.53
C CYS A 356 -30.13 -8.02 -22.56
N THR A 357 -30.50 -8.52 -21.40
CA THR A 357 -31.88 -8.96 -21.04
C THR A 357 -31.89 -9.39 -19.59
N THR A 358 -32.03 -8.48 -18.64
CA THR A 358 -32.39 -8.85 -17.25
C THR A 358 -32.82 -7.63 -16.43
N GLN A 359 -33.76 -6.84 -16.93
CA GLN A 359 -34.27 -5.71 -16.12
C GLN A 359 -35.48 -6.06 -15.22
N VAL A 360 -36.17 -7.14 -15.43
CA VAL A 360 -37.49 -7.37 -14.79
C VAL A 360 -37.46 -8.26 -13.53
N VAL A 361 -36.49 -9.16 -13.35
CA VAL A 361 -36.37 -10.00 -12.13
C VAL A 361 -35.65 -9.28 -10.98
N GLN A 362 -35.33 -8.00 -11.18
CA GLN A 362 -34.31 -7.29 -10.37
C GLN A 362 -34.76 -6.80 -8.99
N ASN A 363 -36.02 -6.65 -8.69
CA ASN A 363 -36.45 -5.83 -7.53
C ASN A 363 -36.74 -6.58 -6.23
N TYR A 364 -37.15 -7.83 -6.23
CA TYR A 364 -37.58 -8.51 -5.00
C TYR A 364 -36.45 -9.23 -4.24
N SER A 365 -35.56 -9.93 -4.91
CA SER A 365 -34.41 -10.60 -4.23
C SER A 365 -33.38 -9.59 -3.68
N SER A 366 -33.44 -8.35 -4.16
CA SER A 366 -32.48 -7.30 -3.81
C SER A 366 -32.69 -6.70 -2.42
N LYS A 367 -33.92 -6.59 -1.98
CA LYS A 367 -34.25 -6.05 -0.65
C LYS A 367 -33.88 -7.06 0.45
N ALA A 368 -34.18 -8.33 0.24
CA ALA A 368 -33.85 -9.40 1.20
C ALA A 368 -32.36 -9.51 1.44
N VAL A 369 -31.56 -9.54 0.37
CA VAL A 369 -30.09 -9.58 0.49
C VAL A 369 -29.54 -8.37 1.25
N SER A 370 -30.08 -7.17 0.98
CA SER A 370 -29.66 -5.95 1.68
C SER A 370 -30.02 -6.00 3.17
N LEU A 371 -31.21 -6.52 3.52
CA LEU A 371 -31.65 -6.66 4.91
C LEU A 371 -30.84 -7.68 5.68
N VAL A 372 -30.55 -8.85 5.09
CA VAL A 372 -29.71 -9.88 5.74
C VAL A 372 -28.28 -9.38 5.93
N SER A 373 -27.70 -8.71 4.92
CA SER A 373 -26.35 -8.13 5.03
C SER A 373 -26.28 -7.06 6.13
N LEU A 374 -27.29 -6.21 6.25
CA LEU A 374 -27.41 -5.22 7.32
C LEU A 374 -27.57 -5.91 8.68
N GLY A 375 -28.40 -6.95 8.76
CA GLY A 375 -28.60 -7.73 9.99
C GLY A 375 -27.30 -8.33 10.51
N ILE A 376 -26.50 -8.96 9.65
CA ILE A 376 -25.18 -9.51 10.02
C ILE A 376 -24.25 -8.41 10.53
N LEU A 377 -24.20 -7.26 9.86
CA LEU A 377 -23.36 -6.15 10.26
C LEU A 377 -23.79 -5.56 11.62
N LEU A 378 -25.08 -5.33 11.82
CA LEU A 378 -25.60 -4.80 13.10
C LEU A 378 -25.40 -5.80 14.24
N SER A 379 -25.54 -7.11 14.00
CA SER A 379 -25.25 -8.15 14.98
C SER A 379 -23.78 -8.10 15.40
N PHE A 380 -22.86 -7.93 14.45
CA PHE A 380 -21.44 -7.77 14.74
C PHE A 380 -21.17 -6.52 15.58
N LEU A 381 -21.73 -5.37 15.20
CA LEU A 381 -21.55 -4.11 15.95
C LEU A 381 -22.12 -4.20 17.37
N PHE A 382 -23.29 -4.82 17.52
CA PHE A 382 -23.89 -5.08 18.83
C PHE A 382 -23.00 -5.97 19.69
N PHE A 383 -22.46 -7.05 19.10
CA PHE A 383 -21.55 -7.95 19.78
C PHE A 383 -20.29 -7.22 20.29
N VAL A 384 -19.68 -6.36 19.45
CA VAL A 384 -18.53 -5.54 19.88
C VAL A 384 -18.89 -4.66 21.05
N VAL A 385 -20.03 -3.97 21.00
CA VAL A 385 -20.46 -3.06 22.07
C VAL A 385 -20.78 -3.83 23.35
N ALA A 386 -21.48 -4.97 23.25
CA ALA A 386 -21.92 -5.73 24.43
C ALA A 386 -20.76 -6.36 25.19
N PHE A 387 -19.80 -6.95 24.47
CA PHE A 387 -18.78 -7.83 25.05
C PHE A 387 -17.38 -7.23 25.10
N SER A 388 -17.12 -6.03 24.58
CA SER A 388 -15.83 -5.39 24.75
C SER A 388 -15.69 -4.76 26.15
N SER A 389 -14.56 -5.04 26.80
CA SER A 389 -14.09 -4.36 28.01
C SER A 389 -12.82 -3.53 27.66
N PRO A 390 -13.01 -2.33 27.05
CA PRO A 390 -11.89 -1.56 26.54
C PRO A 390 -11.08 -0.92 27.66
N SER A 391 -9.75 -1.04 27.56
CA SER A 391 -8.84 -0.27 28.42
C SER A 391 -8.90 1.24 28.08
N PRO A 392 -8.46 2.14 29.00
CA PRO A 392 -8.41 3.59 28.74
C PRO A 392 -7.65 3.96 27.46
N LYS A 393 -6.59 3.20 27.12
CA LYS A 393 -5.78 3.38 25.92
C LYS A 393 -6.58 3.09 24.64
N ILE A 394 -7.41 2.06 24.65
CA ILE A 394 -8.33 1.72 23.56
C ILE A 394 -9.39 2.80 23.38
N GLY A 395 -9.87 3.39 24.49
CA GLY A 395 -10.78 4.52 24.46
C GLY A 395 -10.22 5.74 23.75
N ALA A 396 -8.98 6.12 24.08
CA ALA A 396 -8.29 7.23 23.41
C ALA A 396 -8.11 7.00 21.91
N PHE A 397 -7.76 5.76 21.53
CA PHE A 397 -7.62 5.40 20.11
C PHE A 397 -8.97 5.39 19.37
N SER A 398 -10.05 5.00 20.03
CA SER A 398 -11.42 5.06 19.49
C SER A 398 -11.83 6.50 19.18
N LEU A 399 -11.45 7.47 20.01
CA LEU A 399 -11.64 8.91 19.73
C LEU A 399 -10.89 9.34 18.47
N GLY A 400 -9.65 8.87 18.27
CA GLY A 400 -8.89 9.11 17.05
C GLY A 400 -9.62 8.60 15.79
N ILE A 401 -10.23 7.44 15.86
CA ILE A 401 -11.03 6.88 14.74
C ILE A 401 -12.31 7.70 14.48
N ILE A 402 -12.95 8.22 15.52
CA ILE A 402 -14.09 9.13 15.35
C ILE A 402 -13.68 10.37 14.56
N VAL A 403 -12.58 11.00 14.95
CA VAL A 403 -12.03 12.17 14.24
C VAL A 403 -11.68 11.81 12.80
N PHE A 404 -11.01 10.68 12.59
CA PHE A 404 -10.70 10.16 11.27
C PHE A 404 -11.95 9.96 10.40
N PHE A 405 -13.02 9.38 10.96
CA PHE A 405 -14.30 9.20 10.28
C PHE A 405 -14.95 10.53 9.92
N ILE A 406 -14.97 11.49 10.86
CA ILE A 406 -15.55 12.81 10.63
C ILE A 406 -14.83 13.56 9.51
N LEU A 407 -13.50 13.49 9.48
CA LEU A 407 -12.66 14.22 8.51
C LEU A 407 -12.66 13.57 7.12
N LEU A 408 -12.63 12.25 7.04
CA LEU A 408 -12.41 11.54 5.78
C LEU A 408 -13.69 11.04 5.12
N PHE A 409 -14.76 10.87 5.89
CA PHE A 409 -16.01 10.38 5.32
C PHE A 409 -16.61 11.42 4.36
N PRO A 410 -16.98 11.04 3.13
CA PRO A 410 -17.50 11.99 2.14
C PRO A 410 -18.95 12.37 2.43
N TRP A 411 -19.18 13.27 3.37
CA TRP A 411 -20.50 13.71 3.81
C TRP A 411 -21.35 14.31 2.68
N ASN A 412 -20.73 14.90 1.65
CA ASN A 412 -21.41 15.54 0.50
C ASN A 412 -21.76 14.58 -0.65
N GLY A 413 -21.37 13.30 -0.56
CA GLY A 413 -21.90 12.18 -1.34
C GLY A 413 -21.87 12.31 -2.87
N ARG A 414 -20.74 12.65 -3.49
CA ARG A 414 -20.57 12.47 -4.95
C ARG A 414 -20.36 10.98 -5.26
N LYS A 415 -20.83 10.52 -6.43
CA LYS A 415 -20.70 9.10 -6.85
C LYS A 415 -19.25 8.60 -6.82
N ASP A 416 -18.30 9.49 -7.04
CA ASP A 416 -16.86 9.19 -7.06
C ASP A 416 -16.26 8.95 -5.66
N ASP A 417 -16.96 9.33 -4.59
CA ASP A 417 -16.48 9.23 -3.21
C ASP A 417 -16.85 7.90 -2.52
N ILE A 418 -17.55 7.01 -3.22
CA ILE A 418 -18.00 5.72 -2.67
C ILE A 418 -16.82 4.85 -2.20
N SER A 419 -15.70 4.87 -2.92
CA SER A 419 -14.50 4.09 -2.56
C SER A 419 -13.87 4.52 -1.25
N VAL A 420 -13.93 5.82 -0.93
CA VAL A 420 -13.40 6.36 0.33
C VAL A 420 -14.29 6.00 1.50
N ALA A 421 -15.61 6.07 1.33
CA ALA A 421 -16.54 5.59 2.33
C ALA A 421 -16.29 4.10 2.64
N HIS A 422 -16.06 3.27 1.61
CA HIS A 422 -15.72 1.86 1.80
C HIS A 422 -14.43 1.65 2.57
N ALA A 423 -13.38 2.42 2.26
CA ALA A 423 -12.12 2.34 2.99
C ALA A 423 -12.27 2.76 4.47
N CYS A 424 -13.01 3.84 4.74
CA CYS A 424 -13.30 4.27 6.11
C CYS A 424 -14.02 3.17 6.91
N PHE A 425 -15.06 2.57 6.34
CA PHE A 425 -15.78 1.48 6.99
C PHE A 425 -14.93 0.24 7.20
N TYR A 426 -14.07 -0.07 6.24
CA TYR A 426 -13.20 -1.21 6.35
C TYR A 426 -12.17 -1.07 7.48
N LEU A 427 -11.51 0.09 7.56
CA LEU A 427 -10.61 0.42 8.67
C LEU A 427 -11.34 0.38 10.03
N ALA A 428 -12.60 0.83 10.06
CA ALA A 428 -13.41 0.75 11.26
C ALA A 428 -13.69 -0.70 11.70
N ILE A 429 -14.05 -1.59 10.77
CA ILE A 429 -14.27 -3.02 11.06
C ILE A 429 -12.99 -3.67 11.57
N LEU A 430 -11.84 -3.37 10.97
CA LEU A 430 -10.56 -3.88 11.43
C LEU A 430 -10.26 -3.46 12.87
N PHE A 431 -10.47 -2.18 13.14
CA PHE A 431 -10.20 -1.67 14.46
C PHE A 431 -11.16 -2.25 15.50
N LEU A 432 -12.44 -2.45 15.16
CA LEU A 432 -13.39 -3.13 16.04
C LEU A 432 -12.98 -4.58 16.29
N ASN A 433 -12.47 -5.30 15.28
CA ASN A 433 -11.91 -6.63 15.48
C ASN A 433 -10.68 -6.62 16.40
N TYR A 434 -9.80 -5.61 16.23
CA TYR A 434 -8.63 -5.43 17.11
C TYR A 434 -9.04 -5.18 18.56
N ILE A 435 -10.07 -4.34 18.82
CA ILE A 435 -10.63 -4.13 20.16
C ILE A 435 -11.09 -5.44 20.78
N LEU A 436 -11.85 -6.24 20.03
CA LEU A 436 -12.34 -7.52 20.51
C LEU A 436 -11.20 -8.50 20.85
N THR A 437 -10.11 -8.42 20.13
CA THR A 437 -8.95 -9.31 20.32
C THR A 437 -8.15 -8.95 21.57
N ILE A 438 -7.98 -7.65 21.86
CA ILE A 438 -7.18 -7.15 23.00
C ILE A 438 -8.00 -7.05 24.27
N SER A 439 -9.30 -6.74 24.18
CA SER A 439 -10.14 -6.78 25.36
C SER A 439 -10.12 -8.23 25.87
N LYS A 440 -9.51 -8.46 27.05
CA LYS A 440 -9.59 -9.77 27.71
C LYS A 440 -11.07 -10.14 27.79
N LEU A 441 -11.51 -11.01 26.89
CA LEU A 441 -12.83 -11.63 27.00
C LEU A 441 -12.77 -12.58 28.21
N GLU A 442 -12.99 -12.06 29.40
CA GLU A 442 -13.17 -12.86 30.62
C GLU A 442 -14.48 -13.66 30.60
N ILE A 443 -15.27 -13.50 29.56
CA ILE A 443 -16.56 -14.18 29.41
C ILE A 443 -16.36 -15.41 28.53
N VAL A 444 -16.72 -16.52 29.08
CA VAL A 444 -16.99 -17.86 28.56
C VAL A 444 -17.93 -17.83 27.32
N LEU A 445 -17.70 -16.96 26.38
CA LEU A 445 -18.28 -17.09 25.04
C LEU A 445 -17.33 -18.01 24.28
N ASP A 446 -17.70 -19.26 24.36
CA ASP A 446 -17.08 -20.40 23.75
C ASP A 446 -16.64 -20.06 22.31
N ILE A 447 -15.44 -20.48 21.94
CA ILE A 447 -14.89 -20.47 20.57
C ILE A 447 -15.94 -20.88 19.53
N THR A 448 -16.94 -21.67 19.91
CA THR A 448 -18.11 -22.09 19.14
C THR A 448 -18.93 -20.93 18.57
N TYR A 449 -19.16 -19.83 19.29
CA TYR A 449 -19.95 -18.69 18.76
C TYR A 449 -19.20 -17.92 17.69
N TRP A 450 -17.89 -17.71 17.87
CA TRP A 450 -17.05 -17.07 16.87
C TRP A 450 -16.90 -17.94 15.61
N ASN A 451 -16.78 -19.24 15.78
CA ASN A 451 -16.75 -20.18 14.67
C ASN A 451 -18.08 -20.16 13.91
N PHE A 452 -19.21 -20.19 14.61
CA PHE A 452 -20.53 -20.13 13.98
C PHE A 452 -20.73 -18.82 13.20
N PHE A 453 -20.39 -17.68 13.81
CA PHE A 453 -20.49 -16.38 13.14
C PHE A 453 -19.57 -16.27 11.92
N SER A 454 -18.34 -16.77 12.04
CA SER A 454 -17.39 -16.84 10.94
C SER A 454 -17.91 -17.69 9.79
N VAL A 455 -18.37 -18.90 10.09
CA VAL A 455 -18.95 -19.81 9.08
C VAL A 455 -20.17 -19.19 8.42
N ALA A 456 -21.09 -18.59 9.18
CA ALA A 456 -22.27 -17.93 8.64
C ALA A 456 -21.90 -16.76 7.72
N ALA A 457 -20.92 -15.92 8.10
CA ALA A 457 -20.44 -14.82 7.29
C ALA A 457 -19.74 -15.29 6.00
N TRP A 458 -18.93 -16.37 6.09
CA TRP A 458 -18.29 -16.98 4.92
C TRP A 458 -19.29 -17.65 3.98
N CYS A 459 -20.28 -18.41 4.51
CA CYS A 459 -21.34 -19.02 3.72
C CYS A 459 -22.16 -17.97 2.98
N TRP A 460 -22.51 -16.87 3.67
CA TRP A 460 -23.23 -15.75 3.05
C TRP A 460 -22.40 -15.08 1.96
N THR A 461 -21.12 -14.84 2.21
CA THR A 461 -20.20 -14.25 1.23
C THR A 461 -20.03 -15.17 0.02
N ALA A 462 -19.84 -16.48 0.23
CA ALA A 462 -19.73 -17.46 -0.83
C ALA A 462 -21.02 -17.49 -1.69
N MET A 463 -22.19 -17.49 -1.08
CA MET A 463 -23.46 -17.42 -1.79
C MET A 463 -23.57 -16.14 -2.65
N LEU A 464 -23.11 -14.99 -2.14
CA LEU A 464 -23.08 -13.74 -2.89
C LEU A 464 -22.08 -13.79 -4.05
N LEU A 465 -20.90 -14.39 -3.88
CA LEU A 465 -19.88 -14.52 -4.92
C LEU A 465 -20.25 -15.52 -6.00
N ILE A 466 -20.97 -16.60 -5.66
CA ILE A 466 -21.46 -17.60 -6.62
C ILE A 466 -22.55 -16.98 -7.51
N SER A 467 -23.36 -16.08 -7.00
CA SER A 467 -24.36 -15.37 -7.78
C SER A 467 -23.72 -14.48 -8.85
N ARG A 468 -23.92 -14.76 -10.13
CA ARG A 468 -23.43 -13.95 -11.26
C ARG A 468 -23.73 -12.46 -11.11
N ARG A 469 -24.85 -12.11 -10.47
CA ARG A 469 -25.32 -10.75 -10.26
C ARG A 469 -24.44 -9.92 -9.33
N TYR A 470 -23.80 -10.54 -8.33
CA TYR A 470 -22.95 -9.87 -7.34
C TYR A 470 -21.46 -9.97 -7.66
N ARG A 471 -21.08 -10.88 -8.57
CA ARG A 471 -19.69 -11.08 -8.96
C ARG A 471 -19.04 -9.81 -9.52
N LEU A 472 -19.76 -9.05 -10.38
CA LEU A 472 -19.26 -7.77 -10.92
C LEU A 472 -19.17 -6.66 -9.86
N ILE A 473 -20.00 -6.74 -8.80
CA ILE A 473 -19.99 -5.78 -7.70
C ILE A 473 -18.86 -6.07 -6.71
N SER A 474 -18.41 -7.32 -6.66
CA SER A 474 -17.36 -7.77 -5.71
C SER A 474 -15.93 -7.45 -6.16
N TYR A 475 -15.71 -7.11 -7.43
CA TYR A 475 -14.37 -6.71 -7.87
C TYR A 475 -13.94 -5.41 -7.17
N PRO A 476 -12.82 -5.43 -6.42
CA PRO A 476 -12.31 -4.23 -5.78
C PRO A 476 -11.85 -3.23 -6.84
N ASN A 477 -12.06 -1.93 -6.60
CA ASN A 477 -11.33 -0.92 -7.33
C ASN A 477 -9.87 -0.87 -6.82
N THR A 478 -9.00 -0.11 -7.49
CA THR A 478 -7.56 -0.06 -7.16
C THR A 478 -7.31 0.36 -5.70
N PHE A 479 -8.08 1.32 -5.18
CA PHE A 479 -7.95 1.79 -3.80
C PHE A 479 -8.45 0.74 -2.79
N GLU A 480 -9.56 0.08 -3.07
CA GLU A 480 -10.08 -0.99 -2.23
C GLU A 480 -9.17 -2.21 -2.22
N ALA A 481 -8.63 -2.62 -3.39
CA ALA A 481 -7.67 -3.71 -3.49
C ALA A 481 -6.44 -3.43 -2.63
N LEU A 482 -5.93 -2.21 -2.70
CA LEU A 482 -4.79 -1.78 -1.90
C LEU A 482 -5.11 -1.76 -0.40
N THR A 483 -6.29 -1.25 -0.02
CA THR A 483 -6.74 -1.25 1.39
C THR A 483 -6.84 -2.68 1.92
N ILE A 484 -7.37 -3.63 1.12
CA ILE A 484 -7.43 -5.05 1.46
C ILE A 484 -6.01 -5.62 1.66
N LEU A 485 -5.07 -5.30 0.76
CA LEU A 485 -3.69 -5.76 0.86
C LEU A 485 -2.97 -5.21 2.10
N VAL A 486 -3.10 -3.91 2.38
CA VAL A 486 -2.54 -3.28 3.59
C VAL A 486 -3.12 -3.92 4.85
N THR A 487 -4.39 -4.26 4.81
CA THR A 487 -5.06 -4.93 5.93
C THR A 487 -4.60 -6.36 6.11
N PHE A 488 -4.53 -7.12 5.04
CA PHE A 488 -3.99 -8.48 5.10
C PHE A 488 -2.57 -8.45 5.66
N PHE A 489 -1.79 -7.45 5.29
CA PHE A 489 -0.47 -7.22 5.81
C PHE A 489 -0.48 -6.90 7.32
N TYR A 490 -1.34 -5.99 7.77
CA TYR A 490 -1.55 -5.70 9.20
C TYR A 490 -1.94 -6.96 9.98
N LEU A 491 -2.86 -7.76 9.43
CA LEU A 491 -3.31 -9.00 10.05
C LEU A 491 -2.21 -10.06 10.10
N THR A 492 -1.35 -10.11 9.08
CA THR A 492 -0.16 -10.97 9.08
C THR A 492 0.82 -10.53 10.17
N PHE A 493 1.00 -9.23 10.35
CA PHE A 493 1.81 -8.65 11.42
C PHE A 493 1.26 -9.01 12.80
N VAL A 494 -0.04 -8.78 13.02
CA VAL A 494 -0.74 -9.17 14.25
C VAL A 494 -0.65 -10.67 14.50
N PHE A 495 -0.72 -11.50 13.46
CA PHE A 495 -0.57 -12.95 13.56
C PHE A 495 0.83 -13.38 14.02
N PHE A 496 1.89 -12.73 13.53
CA PHE A 496 3.26 -13.01 13.95
C PHE A 496 3.51 -12.57 15.39
N ASP A 497 2.96 -11.44 15.81
CA ASP A 497 3.00 -11.00 17.21
C ASP A 497 2.25 -11.98 18.13
N ALA A 498 1.14 -12.53 17.66
CA ALA A 498 0.36 -13.57 18.34
C ALA A 498 1.08 -14.93 18.45
N CYS A 499 2.07 -15.22 17.59
CA CYS A 499 2.89 -16.43 17.73
C CYS A 499 3.71 -16.44 19.02
N ASN A 500 3.95 -15.27 19.61
CA ASN A 500 4.58 -15.11 20.91
C ASN A 500 3.57 -15.01 22.07
N ALA A 501 2.28 -14.98 21.78
CA ALA A 501 1.19 -14.89 22.75
C ALA A 501 0.72 -16.30 23.21
N SER A 502 -0.08 -16.32 24.29
CA SER A 502 -0.71 -17.55 24.77
C SER A 502 -1.58 -18.20 23.67
N SER A 503 -1.76 -19.51 23.72
CA SER A 503 -2.55 -20.27 22.73
C SER A 503 -3.98 -19.75 22.56
N SER A 504 -4.61 -19.27 23.63
CA SER A 504 -5.94 -18.67 23.61
C SER A 504 -5.97 -17.35 22.82
N THR A 505 -5.06 -16.43 23.11
CA THR A 505 -4.96 -15.13 22.43
C THR A 505 -4.71 -15.31 20.94
N ARG A 506 -3.84 -16.26 20.55
CA ARG A 506 -3.53 -16.62 19.17
C ARG A 506 -4.78 -17.05 18.38
N ASN A 507 -5.59 -17.94 18.96
CA ASN A 507 -6.80 -18.44 18.30
C ASN A 507 -7.82 -17.32 18.08
N HIS A 508 -7.99 -16.40 19.03
CA HIS A 508 -8.89 -15.24 18.88
C HIS A 508 -8.42 -14.28 17.79
N MET A 509 -7.11 -14.05 17.68
CA MET A 509 -6.54 -13.21 16.62
C MET A 509 -6.75 -13.78 15.23
N ILE A 510 -6.56 -15.09 15.06
CA ILE A 510 -6.81 -15.78 13.78
C ILE A 510 -8.29 -15.68 13.40
N LEU A 511 -9.19 -15.93 14.34
CA LEU A 511 -10.64 -15.86 14.12
C LEU A 511 -11.10 -14.43 13.76
N ALA A 512 -10.63 -13.41 14.47
CA ALA A 512 -10.93 -12.01 14.16
C ALA A 512 -10.48 -11.63 12.72
N THR A 513 -9.32 -12.14 12.31
CA THR A 513 -8.80 -11.99 10.95
C THR A 513 -9.73 -12.62 9.92
N LEU A 514 -10.12 -13.87 10.14
CA LEU A 514 -10.99 -14.62 9.22
C LEU A 514 -12.38 -13.99 9.05
N VAL A 515 -12.88 -13.29 10.06
CA VAL A 515 -14.18 -12.61 10.03
C VAL A 515 -14.13 -11.25 9.32
N SER A 516 -12.98 -10.57 9.32
CA SER A 516 -12.86 -9.21 8.74
C SER A 516 -13.16 -9.17 7.25
N ILE A 517 -12.66 -10.15 6.49
CA ILE A 517 -12.80 -10.19 5.02
C ILE A 517 -14.26 -10.36 4.59
N PRO A 518 -15.01 -11.36 5.10
CA PRO A 518 -16.41 -11.51 4.71
C PRO A 518 -17.28 -10.34 5.17
N LEU A 519 -17.03 -9.77 6.35
CA LEU A 519 -17.75 -8.58 6.81
C LEU A 519 -17.53 -7.38 5.88
N TYR A 520 -16.30 -7.19 5.41
CA TYR A 520 -16.00 -6.16 4.41
C TYR A 520 -16.75 -6.39 3.10
N LEU A 521 -16.75 -7.61 2.56
CA LEU A 521 -17.45 -7.93 1.31
C LEU A 521 -18.96 -7.75 1.45
N ILE A 522 -19.54 -8.16 2.57
CA ILE A 522 -20.95 -7.96 2.90
C ILE A 522 -21.28 -6.46 2.94
N LEU A 523 -20.46 -5.68 3.63
CA LEU A 523 -20.59 -4.23 3.75
C LEU A 523 -20.48 -3.55 2.38
N LYS A 524 -19.50 -3.95 1.56
CA LYS A 524 -19.30 -3.41 0.22
C LYS A 524 -20.50 -3.63 -0.69
N ILE A 525 -21.08 -4.84 -0.69
CA ILE A 525 -22.26 -5.17 -1.46
C ILE A 525 -23.46 -4.34 -0.99
N TYR A 526 -23.58 -4.15 0.33
CA TYR A 526 -24.63 -3.35 0.93
C TYR A 526 -24.52 -1.86 0.55
N LEU A 527 -23.34 -1.27 0.66
CA LEU A 527 -23.10 0.16 0.42
C LEU A 527 -23.26 0.56 -1.05
N ARG A 528 -22.85 -0.27 -2.01
CA ARG A 528 -23.02 0.03 -3.44
C ARG A 528 -24.48 0.19 -3.89
N ARG A 529 -25.42 -0.28 -3.11
CA ARG A 529 -26.85 -0.24 -3.48
C ARG A 529 -27.59 1.04 -3.12
N LYS A 530 -27.15 1.81 -2.12
CA LYS A 530 -27.92 2.97 -1.64
C LYS A 530 -27.03 4.13 -1.17
N ASN A 531 -26.83 5.13 -2.02
CA ASN A 531 -26.10 6.36 -1.67
C ASN A 531 -26.64 7.09 -0.41
N VAL A 532 -27.91 6.95 -0.08
CA VAL A 532 -28.55 7.63 1.07
C VAL A 532 -28.24 6.94 2.41
N LEU A 533 -28.00 5.64 2.40
CA LEU A 533 -27.78 4.84 3.62
C LEU A 533 -26.36 4.97 4.18
N ASN A 534 -25.40 5.40 3.36
CA ASN A 534 -24.00 5.53 3.77
C ASN A 534 -23.82 6.48 4.96
N LYS A 535 -24.55 7.62 4.97
CA LYS A 535 -24.48 8.59 6.08
C LYS A 535 -25.04 8.02 7.38
N ARG A 536 -26.18 7.31 7.32
CA ARG A 536 -26.80 6.68 8.50
C ARG A 536 -25.88 5.60 9.09
N LEU A 537 -25.27 4.79 8.24
CA LEU A 537 -24.32 3.76 8.68
C LEU A 537 -23.06 4.38 9.29
N ALA A 538 -22.52 5.45 8.70
CA ALA A 538 -21.39 6.18 9.28
C ALA A 538 -21.72 6.71 10.69
N LEU A 539 -22.92 7.27 10.89
CA LEU A 539 -23.36 7.73 12.22
C LEU A 539 -23.47 6.57 13.21
N ILE A 540 -23.93 5.37 12.77
CA ILE A 540 -23.96 4.18 13.65
C ILE A 540 -22.54 3.78 14.07
N PHE A 541 -21.57 3.75 13.15
CA PHE A 541 -20.18 3.44 13.49
C PHE A 541 -19.58 4.47 14.47
N ILE A 542 -19.83 5.77 14.25
CA ILE A 542 -19.42 6.84 15.16
C ILE A 542 -20.04 6.62 16.55
N ALA A 543 -21.33 6.31 16.63
CA ALA A 543 -22.00 6.03 17.90
C ALA A 543 -21.39 4.82 18.63
N VAL A 544 -21.04 3.74 17.91
CA VAL A 544 -20.35 2.58 18.48
C VAL A 544 -19.00 2.98 19.09
N PHE A 545 -18.20 3.78 18.38
CA PHE A 545 -16.91 4.24 18.90
C PHE A 545 -17.05 5.19 20.09
N ILE A 546 -18.08 6.04 20.11
CA ILE A 546 -18.40 6.89 21.28
C ILE A 546 -18.73 6.01 22.48
N ILE A 547 -19.56 4.98 22.33
CA ILE A 547 -19.91 4.07 23.43
C ILE A 547 -18.66 3.34 23.96
N ILE A 548 -17.77 2.88 23.06
CA ILE A 548 -16.51 2.23 23.44
C ILE A 548 -15.61 3.19 24.23
N SER A 549 -15.51 4.45 23.76
CA SER A 549 -14.73 5.49 24.46
C SER A 549 -15.29 5.79 25.85
N LEU A 550 -16.63 5.87 25.99
CA LEU A 550 -17.29 6.09 27.28
C LEU A 550 -17.11 4.88 28.22
N LYS A 551 -17.20 3.65 27.70
CA LYS A 551 -16.89 2.44 28.50
C LYS A 551 -15.45 2.42 28.99
N ALA A 552 -14.49 2.86 28.16
CA ALA A 552 -13.08 2.95 28.53
C ALA A 552 -12.84 4.02 29.60
N LEU A 553 -13.54 5.17 29.54
CA LEU A 553 -13.49 6.19 30.58
C LEU A 553 -14.02 5.68 31.92
N LYS A 554 -15.13 4.91 31.91
CA LYS A 554 -15.67 4.30 33.11
C LYS A 554 -14.70 3.32 33.80
N SER A 555 -13.73 2.76 33.09
CA SER A 555 -12.73 1.87 33.67
C SER A 555 -11.56 2.61 34.34
N ILE A 556 -11.51 3.95 34.26
CA ILE A 556 -10.52 4.82 34.93
C ILE A 556 -11.02 5.24 36.32
N PHE A 557 -12.34 5.39 36.46
CA PHE A 557 -13.03 5.72 37.70
C PHE A 557 -13.61 4.48 38.37
#